data_da654f0b8afdb437dc65381d5d46fcc6
#
_entry.id   da654f0b8afdb437dc65381d5d46fcc6
#
_cell.length_a   1.000
_cell.length_b   1.000
_cell.length_c   1.000
_cell.angle_alpha   90.00
_cell.angle_beta   90.00
_cell.angle_gamma   90.00
#
_symmetry.space_group_name_H-M   'P 1'
#
loop_
_entity.id
_entity.type
_entity.pdbx_description
1 polymer ?
#
loop_
_entity_poly.entity_id
_entity_poly.type
_entity_poly.pdbx_seq_one_letter_code
_entity_poly.pdbx_strand_id
1 'polypeptide(L)'
;MKIVIPGGTGQVGGVLTRAFRAAGHEVVIISRSGGMRWDGHSLGRWADEIDGADVVVNLAGRSVSCRYTAENLQQMMRSRVDSARVVGEAIAKAADPPKVWLQMSTATIYAHRFDAANDEETGVLGGREPDVPGYWAYSVEIAKRWEAELDEADTPGTRKVALRAAMVMSPDKGGVFDYLSWLARLGLGGPVAGGHQYVSWIHDDDFVRAVALLIREPIAGAVNLAAPNPVPQREFMRELRAAWRVPAGLPATTWMAEIGAFAIRTDTELLLKSRRVVPGRLQQAGFEFHFPNWREAAQNLAERRR
;
A
#
# COMPACT_ATOMS: atom_id res chain seq x y z
N MET A 1 15.18 4.42 18.49
CA MET A 1 14.35 5.49 17.88
C MET A 1 12.93 5.36 18.40
N LYS A 2 12.24 6.50 18.61
CA LYS A 2 10.78 6.56 18.82
C LYS A 2 10.10 6.70 17.46
N ILE A 3 9.29 5.70 17.09
CA ILE A 3 8.57 5.66 15.82
C ILE A 3 7.08 5.73 16.10
N VAL A 4 6.41 6.74 15.60
CA VAL A 4 4.97 6.93 15.76
C VAL A 4 4.24 6.47 14.49
N ILE A 5 3.24 5.60 14.64
CA ILE A 5 2.53 4.98 13.51
C ILE A 5 1.02 5.26 13.59
N PRO A 6 0.54 6.41 13.05
CA PRO A 6 -0.88 6.62 12.83
C PRO A 6 -1.45 5.58 11.86
N GLY A 7 -2.56 4.92 12.24
CA GLY A 7 -3.11 3.79 11.48
C GLY A 7 -2.40 2.45 11.73
N GLY A 8 -1.53 2.36 12.74
CA GLY A 8 -0.67 1.20 13.02
C GLY A 8 -1.40 -0.11 13.38
N THR A 9 -2.72 -0.09 13.59
CA THR A 9 -3.52 -1.32 13.83
C THR A 9 -3.95 -2.04 12.54
N GLY A 10 -3.72 -1.44 11.37
CA GLY A 10 -3.96 -2.09 10.07
C GLY A 10 -2.93 -3.18 9.76
N GLN A 11 -3.17 -3.95 8.68
CA GLN A 11 -2.28 -5.04 8.25
C GLN A 11 -0.83 -4.58 8.08
N VAL A 12 -0.60 -3.54 7.28
CA VAL A 12 0.74 -2.99 7.02
C VAL A 12 1.36 -2.43 8.30
N GLY A 13 0.55 -1.78 9.14
CA GLY A 13 0.97 -1.29 10.45
C GLY A 13 1.41 -2.41 11.38
N GLY A 14 0.72 -3.54 11.39
CA GLY A 14 1.12 -4.74 12.13
C GLY A 14 2.46 -5.29 11.69
N VAL A 15 2.72 -5.35 10.37
CA VAL A 15 4.00 -5.77 9.80
C VAL A 15 5.14 -4.87 10.30
N LEU A 16 5.02 -3.55 10.14
CA LEU A 16 6.04 -2.59 10.58
C LEU A 16 6.23 -2.61 12.10
N THR A 17 5.13 -2.64 12.87
CA THR A 17 5.18 -2.64 14.34
C THR A 17 5.97 -3.84 14.87
N ARG A 18 5.73 -5.04 14.35
CA ARG A 18 6.47 -6.24 14.75
C ARG A 18 7.96 -6.11 14.42
N ALA A 19 8.26 -5.69 13.20
CA ALA A 19 9.64 -5.57 12.74
C ALA A 19 10.43 -4.52 13.54
N PHE A 20 9.87 -3.33 13.74
CA PHE A 20 10.56 -2.26 14.45
C PHE A 20 10.71 -2.54 15.93
N ARG A 21 9.72 -3.16 16.59
CA ARG A 21 9.86 -3.62 17.98
C ARG A 21 10.92 -4.71 18.11
N ALA A 22 10.97 -5.66 17.18
CA ALA A 22 12.01 -6.70 17.16
C ALA A 22 13.41 -6.11 16.95
N ALA A 23 13.52 -4.97 16.25
CA ALA A 23 14.76 -4.21 16.09
C ALA A 23 15.10 -3.30 17.30
N GLY A 24 14.33 -3.36 18.39
CA GLY A 24 14.57 -2.60 19.62
C GLY A 24 14.12 -1.13 19.55
N HIS A 25 13.23 -0.77 18.62
CA HIS A 25 12.66 0.58 18.55
C HIS A 25 11.44 0.70 19.47
N GLU A 26 11.25 1.88 20.04
CA GLU A 26 10.00 2.27 20.68
C GLU A 26 8.96 2.55 19.58
N VAL A 27 7.81 1.85 19.62
CA VAL A 27 6.76 2.01 18.62
C VAL A 27 5.45 2.41 19.30
N VAL A 28 5.00 3.63 19.01
CA VAL A 28 3.73 4.18 19.45
C VAL A 28 2.70 4.04 18.33
N ILE A 29 1.62 3.33 18.60
CA ILE A 29 0.52 3.16 17.65
C ILE A 29 -0.58 4.17 17.98
N ILE A 30 -1.00 4.94 16.96
CA ILE A 30 -2.16 5.83 17.03
C ILE A 30 -3.26 5.23 16.16
N SER A 31 -4.45 5.00 16.73
CA SER A 31 -5.57 4.44 15.98
C SER A 31 -6.92 4.75 16.62
N ARG A 32 -8.00 4.39 15.92
CA ARG A 32 -9.37 4.54 16.42
C ARG A 32 -9.77 3.50 17.47
N SER A 33 -9.10 2.35 17.49
CA SER A 33 -9.52 1.18 18.27
C SER A 33 -8.45 0.58 19.19
N GLY A 34 -7.19 1.02 19.10
CA GLY A 34 -6.11 0.47 19.92
C GLY A 34 -4.90 1.41 19.98
N GLY A 35 -4.09 1.30 21.04
CA GLY A 35 -3.00 2.25 21.29
C GLY A 35 -3.49 3.62 21.73
N MET A 36 -2.77 4.69 21.38
CA MET A 36 -3.21 6.06 21.58
C MET A 36 -4.41 6.36 20.66
N ARG A 37 -5.51 6.81 21.23
CA ARG A 37 -6.75 7.06 20.49
C ARG A 37 -6.75 8.38 19.75
N TRP A 38 -7.24 8.38 18.51
CA TRP A 38 -7.51 9.55 17.70
C TRP A 38 -8.76 9.34 16.83
N ASP A 39 -9.27 10.42 16.25
CA ASP A 39 -10.38 10.40 15.28
C ASP A 39 -9.89 10.39 13.81
N GLY A 40 -8.63 10.73 13.56
CA GLY A 40 -8.00 10.81 12.26
C GLY A 40 -8.19 12.14 11.52
N HIS A 41 -8.77 13.16 12.16
CA HIS A 41 -9.05 14.44 11.51
C HIS A 41 -8.85 15.68 12.40
N SER A 42 -8.77 15.54 13.72
CA SER A 42 -8.55 16.66 14.65
C SER A 42 -7.35 16.42 15.57
N LEU A 43 -6.71 17.52 15.98
CA LEU A 43 -5.64 17.49 16.98
C LEU A 43 -6.22 17.06 18.34
N GLY A 44 -5.43 16.35 19.12
CA GLY A 44 -5.77 15.89 20.45
C GLY A 44 -4.52 15.39 21.17
N ARG A 45 -4.67 14.73 22.31
CA ARG A 45 -3.53 14.21 23.12
C ARG A 45 -2.58 13.29 22.34
N TRP A 46 -3.05 12.68 21.27
CA TRP A 46 -2.20 11.86 20.43
C TRP A 46 -1.07 12.64 19.76
N ALA A 47 -1.26 13.96 19.56
CA ALA A 47 -0.26 14.85 18.95
C ALA A 47 0.98 15.00 19.86
N ASP A 48 0.82 14.85 21.18
CA ASP A 48 1.93 14.89 22.13
C ASP A 48 2.94 13.76 21.87
N GLU A 49 2.52 12.66 21.25
CA GLU A 49 3.42 11.56 20.87
C GLU A 49 4.30 11.89 19.66
N ILE A 50 3.94 12.89 18.86
CA ILE A 50 4.73 13.37 17.73
C ILE A 50 5.94 14.17 18.20
N ASP A 51 5.78 14.91 19.30
CA ASP A 51 6.88 15.66 19.91
C ASP A 51 7.95 14.72 20.45
N GLY A 52 9.21 14.97 20.09
CA GLY A 52 10.33 14.09 20.40
C GLY A 52 10.32 12.73 19.68
N ALA A 53 9.47 12.51 18.67
CA ALA A 53 9.55 11.33 17.82
C ALA A 53 10.70 11.48 16.79
N ASP A 54 11.44 10.39 16.54
CA ASP A 54 12.42 10.37 15.44
C ASP A 54 11.76 10.28 14.07
N VAL A 55 10.68 9.49 13.99
CA VAL A 55 10.01 9.12 12.74
C VAL A 55 8.50 9.04 12.93
N VAL A 56 7.76 9.59 11.97
CA VAL A 56 6.32 9.37 11.82
C VAL A 56 6.06 8.55 10.56
N VAL A 57 5.31 7.44 10.68
CA VAL A 57 4.86 6.61 9.55
C VAL A 57 3.33 6.62 9.50
N ASN A 58 2.75 7.56 8.76
CA ASN A 58 1.29 7.66 8.64
C ASN A 58 0.75 6.62 7.66
N LEU A 59 0.06 5.62 8.18
CA LEU A 59 -0.61 4.55 7.45
C LEU A 59 -2.14 4.68 7.49
N ALA A 60 -2.65 5.79 8.04
CA ALA A 60 -4.08 5.95 8.24
C ALA A 60 -4.84 6.07 6.93
N GLY A 61 -5.91 5.30 6.84
CA GLY A 61 -6.81 5.29 5.71
C GLY A 61 -7.85 4.20 5.86
N ARG A 62 -9.07 4.47 5.38
CA ARG A 62 -10.12 3.45 5.30
C ARG A 62 -9.71 2.35 4.32
N SER A 63 -10.03 1.08 4.64
CA SER A 63 -9.81 -0.05 3.73
C SER A 63 -10.48 0.19 2.37
N VAL A 64 -9.76 -0.13 1.29
CA VAL A 64 -10.27 -0.12 -0.09
C VAL A 64 -11.11 -1.37 -0.41
N SER A 65 -11.09 -2.38 0.47
CA SER A 65 -11.94 -3.58 0.35
C SER A 65 -13.39 -3.22 0.73
N CYS A 66 -14.03 -2.42 -0.10
CA CYS A 66 -15.43 -2.02 0.03
C CYS A 66 -15.99 -1.72 -1.38
N ARG A 67 -17.31 -1.67 -1.51
CA ARG A 67 -17.95 -1.22 -2.76
C ARG A 67 -17.69 0.27 -2.97
N TYR A 68 -17.40 0.67 -4.20
CA TYR A 68 -17.12 2.06 -4.56
C TYR A 68 -18.42 2.86 -4.78
N THR A 69 -19.24 2.95 -3.72
CA THR A 69 -20.36 3.91 -3.67
C THR A 69 -19.81 5.32 -3.46
N ALA A 70 -20.57 6.35 -3.82
CA ALA A 70 -20.18 7.74 -3.62
C ALA A 70 -19.81 8.02 -2.15
N GLU A 71 -20.56 7.47 -1.20
CA GLU A 71 -20.28 7.60 0.23
C GLU A 71 -18.96 6.93 0.63
N ASN A 72 -18.71 5.69 0.18
CA ASN A 72 -17.48 4.96 0.48
C ASN A 72 -16.25 5.64 -0.13
N LEU A 73 -16.36 6.12 -1.37
CA LEU A 73 -15.32 6.89 -2.03
C LEU A 73 -15.00 8.19 -1.28
N GLN A 74 -16.03 8.92 -0.84
CA GLN A 74 -15.85 10.13 -0.04
C GLN A 74 -15.19 9.82 1.31
N GLN A 75 -15.58 8.74 1.99
CA GLN A 75 -14.95 8.31 3.25
C GLN A 75 -13.50 7.85 3.03
N MET A 76 -13.19 7.19 1.90
CA MET A 76 -11.82 6.85 1.54
C MET A 76 -10.96 8.11 1.30
N MET A 77 -11.49 9.12 0.62
CA MET A 77 -10.84 10.41 0.43
C MET A 77 -10.57 11.08 1.78
N ARG A 78 -11.63 11.35 2.56
CA ARG A 78 -11.52 12.05 3.85
C ARG A 78 -10.55 11.37 4.80
N SER A 79 -10.65 10.05 4.97
CA SER A 79 -9.78 9.33 5.91
C SER A 79 -8.30 9.43 5.60
N ARG A 80 -7.93 9.72 4.36
CA ARG A 80 -6.55 9.89 3.89
C ARG A 80 -6.08 11.33 3.97
N VAL A 81 -6.85 12.20 3.34
CA VAL A 81 -6.58 13.65 3.28
C VAL A 81 -6.56 14.23 4.69
N ASP A 82 -7.61 14.01 5.49
CA ASP A 82 -7.69 14.54 6.86
C ASP A 82 -6.57 14.00 7.75
N SER A 83 -6.22 12.71 7.62
CA SER A 83 -5.14 12.13 8.43
C SER A 83 -3.76 12.71 8.05
N ALA A 84 -3.49 12.95 6.78
CA ALA A 84 -2.25 13.56 6.34
C ALA A 84 -2.16 15.01 6.83
N ARG A 85 -3.24 15.79 6.65
CA ARG A 85 -3.33 17.18 7.13
C ARG A 85 -3.09 17.27 8.64
N VAL A 86 -3.82 16.51 9.46
CA VAL A 86 -3.71 16.63 10.92
C VAL A 86 -2.37 16.11 11.47
N VAL A 87 -1.73 15.14 10.79
CA VAL A 87 -0.36 14.71 11.12
C VAL A 87 0.63 15.82 10.78
N GLY A 88 0.49 16.48 9.63
CA GLY A 88 1.29 17.65 9.27
C GLY A 88 1.15 18.80 10.28
N GLU A 89 -0.09 19.11 10.71
CA GLU A 89 -0.36 20.10 11.76
C GLU A 89 0.29 19.74 13.11
N ALA A 90 0.30 18.45 13.47
CA ALA A 90 0.95 17.99 14.70
C ALA A 90 2.47 18.13 14.62
N ILE A 91 3.06 17.76 13.48
CA ILE A 91 4.51 17.92 13.23
C ILE A 91 4.90 19.40 13.28
N ALA A 92 4.12 20.27 12.63
CA ALA A 92 4.39 21.73 12.61
C ALA A 92 4.32 22.38 13.99
N LYS A 93 3.57 21.80 14.93
CA LYS A 93 3.42 22.30 16.31
C LYS A 93 4.38 21.66 17.30
N ALA A 94 5.06 20.60 16.94
CA ALA A 94 6.02 19.92 17.82
C ALA A 94 7.20 20.83 18.15
N ALA A 95 7.63 20.83 19.40
CA ALA A 95 8.83 21.56 19.84
C ALA A 95 10.11 20.88 19.33
N ASP A 96 10.10 19.52 19.29
CA ASP A 96 11.15 18.69 18.70
C ASP A 96 10.52 17.81 17.59
N PRO A 97 10.37 18.34 16.37
CA PRO A 97 9.67 17.65 15.29
C PRO A 97 10.46 16.45 14.76
N PRO A 98 9.77 15.40 14.26
CA PRO A 98 10.40 14.22 13.69
C PRO A 98 11.27 14.58 12.50
N LYS A 99 12.42 13.91 12.37
CA LYS A 99 13.34 14.09 11.24
C LYS A 99 12.77 13.57 9.93
N VAL A 100 11.88 12.59 10.00
CA VAL A 100 11.32 11.90 8.84
C VAL A 100 9.83 11.68 9.01
N TRP A 101 9.07 12.07 7.99
CA TRP A 101 7.66 11.73 7.84
C TRP A 101 7.49 10.86 6.59
N LEU A 102 7.17 9.59 6.80
CA LEU A 102 6.78 8.64 5.78
C LEU A 102 5.25 8.62 5.71
N GLN A 103 4.71 9.03 4.57
CA GLN A 103 3.27 9.07 4.31
C GLN A 103 2.88 7.94 3.38
N MET A 104 1.98 7.06 3.80
CA MET A 104 1.43 6.06 2.88
C MET A 104 0.77 6.75 1.68
N SER A 105 1.04 6.23 0.51
CA SER A 105 0.37 6.50 -0.75
C SER A 105 0.10 5.17 -1.45
N THR A 106 -0.15 5.16 -2.74
CA THR A 106 -0.53 3.95 -3.46
C THR A 106 -0.01 3.93 -4.89
N ALA A 107 0.45 2.76 -5.34
CA ALA A 107 0.76 2.50 -6.75
C ALA A 107 -0.46 2.65 -7.69
N THR A 108 -1.68 2.74 -7.15
CA THR A 108 -2.91 3.02 -7.94
C THR A 108 -2.93 4.42 -8.56
N ILE A 109 -2.05 5.34 -8.09
CA ILE A 109 -1.88 6.67 -8.68
C ILE A 109 -1.47 6.63 -10.15
N TYR A 110 -0.80 5.57 -10.58
CA TYR A 110 -0.32 5.42 -11.96
C TYR A 110 -1.43 4.99 -12.92
N ALA A 111 -1.21 5.33 -14.20
CA ALA A 111 -2.12 5.01 -15.28
C ALA A 111 -2.28 3.50 -15.50
N HIS A 112 -3.50 3.10 -15.92
CA HIS A 112 -3.78 1.78 -16.47
C HIS A 112 -3.13 1.65 -17.84
N ARG A 113 -2.01 0.93 -17.93
CA ARG A 113 -1.27 0.75 -19.19
C ARG A 113 -0.58 -0.60 -19.25
N PHE A 114 -0.27 -1.06 -20.47
CA PHE A 114 0.35 -2.35 -20.74
C PHE A 114 1.73 -2.22 -21.43
N ASP A 115 1.97 -1.12 -22.10
CA ASP A 115 3.12 -0.87 -22.98
C ASP A 115 4.42 -0.67 -22.21
N ALA A 116 4.39 0.03 -21.07
CA ALA A 116 5.57 0.32 -20.26
C ALA A 116 5.31 0.18 -18.77
N ALA A 117 6.37 0.01 -17.99
CA ALA A 117 6.30 0.12 -16.53
C ALA A 117 6.21 1.60 -16.10
N ASN A 118 5.70 1.82 -14.88
CA ASN A 118 5.68 3.11 -14.24
C ASN A 118 6.71 3.10 -13.10
N ASP A 119 7.73 3.92 -13.21
CA ASP A 119 8.64 4.29 -12.13
C ASP A 119 8.30 5.71 -11.63
N GLU A 120 9.13 6.25 -10.74
CA GLU A 120 8.90 7.58 -10.15
C GLU A 120 9.26 8.72 -11.10
N GLU A 121 10.11 8.50 -12.09
CA GLU A 121 10.63 9.50 -13.02
C GLU A 121 9.84 9.55 -14.33
N THR A 122 9.61 8.39 -14.95
CA THR A 122 8.98 8.27 -16.27
C THR A 122 7.52 7.80 -16.22
N GLY A 123 7.05 7.41 -15.03
CA GLY A 123 5.72 6.88 -14.81
C GLY A 123 4.61 7.90 -15.06
N VAL A 124 3.56 7.47 -15.74
CA VAL A 124 2.41 8.32 -16.07
C VAL A 124 1.37 8.23 -14.96
N LEU A 125 1.00 9.39 -14.40
CA LEU A 125 -0.11 9.46 -13.44
C LEU A 125 -1.45 9.26 -14.15
N GLY A 126 -2.31 8.42 -13.57
CA GLY A 126 -3.58 8.03 -14.14
C GLY A 126 -4.70 9.07 -13.97
N GLY A 127 -5.94 8.64 -14.30
CA GLY A 127 -7.17 9.38 -14.11
C GLY A 127 -7.68 10.08 -15.37
N ARG A 128 -7.05 9.86 -16.52
CA ARG A 128 -7.47 10.41 -17.82
C ARG A 128 -7.49 9.35 -18.92
N GLU A 129 -7.43 8.09 -18.57
CA GLU A 129 -7.44 6.98 -19.53
C GLU A 129 -8.82 6.86 -20.18
N PRO A 130 -8.91 6.79 -21.53
CA PRO A 130 -10.20 6.83 -22.25
C PRO A 130 -11.01 5.54 -22.12
N ASP A 131 -10.35 4.41 -21.99
CA ASP A 131 -10.97 3.08 -22.10
C ASP A 131 -11.14 2.37 -20.73
N VAL A 132 -11.27 3.15 -19.65
CA VAL A 132 -11.48 2.62 -18.31
C VAL A 132 -12.76 3.17 -17.68
N PRO A 133 -13.38 2.46 -16.72
CA PRO A 133 -14.52 2.99 -15.98
C PRO A 133 -14.20 4.35 -15.32
N GLY A 134 -15.06 5.35 -15.53
CA GLY A 134 -14.81 6.73 -15.09
C GLY A 134 -14.57 6.86 -13.56
N TYR A 135 -15.13 5.94 -12.77
CA TYR A 135 -14.91 5.95 -11.31
C TYR A 135 -13.47 5.56 -10.91
N TRP A 136 -12.66 4.96 -11.79
CA TRP A 136 -11.22 4.71 -11.51
C TRP A 136 -10.44 6.02 -11.39
N ALA A 137 -10.89 7.08 -12.09
CA ALA A 137 -10.30 8.41 -11.94
C ALA A 137 -10.38 8.92 -10.48
N TYR A 138 -11.44 8.56 -9.77
CA TYR A 138 -11.61 8.97 -8.37
C TYR A 138 -10.57 8.32 -7.44
N SER A 139 -10.21 7.05 -7.66
CA SER A 139 -9.13 6.39 -6.89
C SER A 139 -7.78 7.06 -7.12
N VAL A 140 -7.53 7.52 -8.34
CA VAL A 140 -6.32 8.30 -8.68
C VAL A 140 -6.38 9.68 -8.02
N GLU A 141 -7.54 10.35 -8.04
CA GLU A 141 -7.73 11.64 -7.37
C GLU A 141 -7.49 11.54 -5.85
N ILE A 142 -7.99 10.46 -5.21
CA ILE A 142 -7.67 10.19 -3.79
C ILE A 142 -6.16 10.16 -3.57
N ALA A 143 -5.42 9.44 -4.41
CA ALA A 143 -3.97 9.32 -4.27
C ALA A 143 -3.26 10.67 -4.45
N LYS A 144 -3.67 11.46 -5.46
CA LYS A 144 -3.12 12.80 -5.74
C LYS A 144 -3.37 13.76 -4.59
N ARG A 145 -4.62 13.80 -4.06
CA ARG A 145 -4.95 14.64 -2.90
C ARG A 145 -4.19 14.24 -1.65
N TRP A 146 -4.02 12.94 -1.46
CA TRP A 146 -3.27 12.43 -0.32
C TRP A 146 -1.80 12.85 -0.34
N GLU A 147 -1.15 12.78 -1.51
CA GLU A 147 0.22 13.25 -1.69
C GLU A 147 0.31 14.79 -1.60
N ALA A 148 -0.68 15.52 -2.13
CA ALA A 148 -0.72 16.97 -2.05
C ALA A 148 -0.73 17.47 -0.59
N GLU A 149 -1.51 16.86 0.30
CA GLU A 149 -1.51 17.22 1.74
C GLU A 149 -0.14 17.02 2.40
N LEU A 150 0.61 16.00 1.98
CA LEU A 150 1.99 15.81 2.44
C LEU A 150 2.90 16.95 1.93
N ASP A 151 2.82 17.25 0.64
CA ASP A 151 3.70 18.21 -0.02
C ASP A 151 3.43 19.64 0.49
N GLU A 152 2.17 20.01 0.68
CA GLU A 152 1.72 21.33 1.13
C GLU A 152 1.93 21.56 2.64
N ALA A 153 2.13 20.51 3.45
CA ALA A 153 2.35 20.66 4.88
C ALA A 153 3.61 21.49 5.18
N ASP A 154 3.47 22.54 5.99
CA ASP A 154 4.59 23.39 6.43
C ASP A 154 5.30 22.71 7.62
N THR A 155 6.26 21.86 7.31
CA THR A 155 7.04 21.09 8.29
C THR A 155 8.55 21.24 8.00
N PRO A 156 9.10 22.44 8.21
CA PRO A 156 10.52 22.71 7.96
C PRO A 156 11.39 21.80 8.85
N GLY A 157 12.42 21.20 8.27
CA GLY A 157 13.31 20.27 8.98
C GLY A 157 12.84 18.81 9.02
N THR A 158 11.60 18.52 8.63
CA THR A 158 11.09 17.15 8.49
C THR A 158 11.15 16.70 7.03
N ARG A 159 11.94 15.68 6.75
CA ARG A 159 12.02 15.07 5.42
C ARG A 159 10.76 14.27 5.12
N LYS A 160 10.09 14.58 4.01
CA LYS A 160 8.82 13.99 3.59
C LYS A 160 9.02 12.95 2.50
N VAL A 161 8.37 11.77 2.64
CA VAL A 161 8.40 10.69 1.65
C VAL A 161 7.00 10.14 1.45
N ALA A 162 6.50 10.16 0.21
CA ALA A 162 5.26 9.51 -0.17
C ALA A 162 5.55 8.05 -0.58
N LEU A 163 5.04 7.09 0.19
CA LEU A 163 5.22 5.66 -0.03
C LEU A 163 4.17 5.15 -1.03
N ARG A 164 4.45 5.17 -2.32
CA ARG A 164 3.57 4.62 -3.36
C ARG A 164 3.61 3.10 -3.32
N ALA A 165 2.93 2.53 -2.32
CA ALA A 165 2.95 1.10 -2.09
C ALA A 165 2.12 0.33 -3.12
N ALA A 166 2.71 -0.73 -3.69
CA ALA A 166 2.03 -1.83 -4.33
C ALA A 166 1.33 -2.72 -3.28
N MET A 167 0.76 -3.85 -3.68
CA MET A 167 0.15 -4.77 -2.73
C MET A 167 1.21 -5.37 -1.80
N VAL A 168 1.18 -5.01 -0.52
CA VAL A 168 2.06 -5.60 0.49
C VAL A 168 1.58 -7.00 0.83
N MET A 169 2.37 -7.99 0.45
CA MET A 169 2.09 -9.40 0.65
C MET A 169 2.67 -9.88 1.97
N SER A 170 1.80 -10.21 2.91
CA SER A 170 2.15 -10.75 4.22
C SER A 170 1.32 -12.01 4.49
N PRO A 171 1.86 -13.01 5.20
CA PRO A 171 1.12 -14.23 5.57
C PRO A 171 0.06 -13.99 6.65
N ASP A 172 -0.07 -12.76 7.15
CA ASP A 172 -1.03 -12.41 8.20
C ASP A 172 -2.49 -12.60 7.77
N LYS A 173 -3.36 -13.00 8.71
CA LYS A 173 -4.80 -13.15 8.48
C LYS A 173 -5.45 -11.82 8.11
N GLY A 174 -6.41 -11.88 7.20
CA GLY A 174 -7.21 -10.73 6.77
C GLY A 174 -6.49 -9.79 5.79
N GLY A 175 -5.26 -10.12 5.38
CA GLY A 175 -4.54 -9.39 4.35
C GLY A 175 -4.86 -9.84 2.93
N VAL A 176 -4.35 -9.10 1.94
CA VAL A 176 -4.57 -9.40 0.51
C VAL A 176 -4.03 -10.78 0.13
N PHE A 177 -2.87 -11.19 0.66
CA PHE A 177 -2.31 -12.52 0.40
C PHE A 177 -3.18 -13.63 0.97
N ASP A 178 -3.72 -13.45 2.19
CA ASP A 178 -4.64 -14.42 2.81
C ASP A 178 -5.88 -14.65 1.96
N TYR A 179 -6.48 -13.55 1.48
CA TYR A 179 -7.65 -13.59 0.62
C TYR A 179 -7.36 -14.28 -0.74
N LEU A 180 -6.28 -13.89 -1.42
CA LEU A 180 -5.88 -14.49 -2.69
C LEU A 180 -5.52 -15.97 -2.53
N SER A 181 -4.87 -16.34 -1.42
CA SER A 181 -4.56 -17.73 -1.07
C SER A 181 -5.81 -18.55 -0.84
N TRP A 182 -6.83 -17.99 -0.19
CA TRP A 182 -8.13 -18.66 -0.03
C TRP A 182 -8.78 -18.94 -1.38
N LEU A 183 -8.83 -17.97 -2.30
CA LEU A 183 -9.33 -18.16 -3.66
C LEU A 183 -8.53 -19.25 -4.42
N ALA A 184 -7.20 -19.17 -4.36
CA ALA A 184 -6.32 -20.13 -5.03
C ALA A 184 -6.58 -21.57 -4.54
N ARG A 185 -6.70 -21.76 -3.21
CA ARG A 185 -6.94 -23.06 -2.57
C ARG A 185 -8.32 -23.65 -2.91
N LEU A 186 -9.32 -22.81 -3.18
CA LEU A 186 -10.65 -23.25 -3.65
C LEU A 186 -10.73 -23.50 -5.16
N GLY A 187 -9.59 -23.38 -5.90
CA GLY A 187 -9.61 -23.50 -7.35
C GLY A 187 -10.22 -22.31 -8.09
N LEU A 188 -10.48 -21.19 -7.39
CA LEU A 188 -11.05 -19.96 -7.96
C LEU A 188 -9.98 -18.97 -8.44
N GLY A 189 -8.71 -19.34 -8.33
CA GLY A 189 -7.57 -18.50 -8.67
C GLY A 189 -7.14 -18.57 -10.14
N GLY A 190 -8.05 -18.61 -11.09
CA GLY A 190 -7.75 -18.59 -12.52
C GLY A 190 -7.51 -17.17 -13.07
N PRO A 191 -7.27 -17.06 -14.40
CA PRO A 191 -7.19 -15.76 -15.07
C PRO A 191 -8.51 -14.99 -14.96
N VAL A 192 -8.45 -13.69 -14.68
CA VAL A 192 -9.59 -12.78 -14.68
C VAL A 192 -9.52 -11.90 -15.92
N ALA A 193 -10.57 -11.82 -16.71
CA ALA A 193 -10.62 -11.03 -17.96
C ALA A 193 -9.40 -11.28 -18.88
N GLY A 194 -9.01 -12.55 -19.05
CA GLY A 194 -7.82 -12.94 -19.81
C GLY A 194 -6.49 -12.85 -19.03
N GLY A 195 -6.46 -12.15 -17.92
CA GLY A 195 -5.31 -12.09 -17.00
C GLY A 195 -4.07 -11.39 -17.56
N HIS A 196 -4.25 -10.45 -18.51
CA HIS A 196 -3.15 -9.69 -19.11
C HIS A 196 -2.69 -8.49 -18.28
N GLN A 197 -3.58 -7.97 -17.43
CA GLN A 197 -3.28 -6.84 -16.56
C GLN A 197 -2.15 -7.19 -15.59
N TYR A 198 -1.22 -6.25 -15.43
CA TYR A 198 -0.08 -6.43 -14.53
C TYR A 198 -0.47 -6.26 -13.06
N VAL A 199 0.15 -7.06 -12.22
CA VAL A 199 0.04 -7.00 -10.77
C VAL A 199 1.39 -6.59 -10.22
N SER A 200 1.44 -5.45 -9.52
CA SER A 200 2.58 -5.04 -8.71
C SER A 200 2.35 -5.41 -7.26
N TRP A 201 3.39 -5.91 -6.64
CA TRP A 201 3.39 -6.43 -5.29
C TRP A 201 4.73 -6.13 -4.62
N ILE A 202 4.79 -6.28 -3.32
CA ILE A 202 6.02 -6.30 -2.54
C ILE A 202 5.88 -7.30 -1.39
N HIS A 203 6.93 -8.09 -1.13
CA HIS A 203 6.99 -8.99 0.01
C HIS A 203 7.08 -8.19 1.32
N ASP A 204 6.46 -8.67 2.41
CA ASP A 204 6.45 -7.95 3.70
C ASP A 204 7.86 -7.70 4.26
N ASP A 205 8.81 -8.62 4.07
CA ASP A 205 10.20 -8.43 4.45
C ASP A 205 10.86 -7.28 3.67
N ASP A 206 10.74 -7.30 2.34
CA ASP A 206 11.29 -6.22 1.50
C ASP A 206 10.60 -4.87 1.76
N PHE A 207 9.31 -4.88 2.07
CA PHE A 207 8.58 -3.67 2.47
C PHE A 207 9.17 -3.06 3.76
N VAL A 208 9.40 -3.88 4.80
CA VAL A 208 10.02 -3.43 6.05
C VAL A 208 11.43 -2.88 5.80
N ARG A 209 12.24 -3.59 5.02
CA ARG A 209 13.62 -3.19 4.70
C ARG A 209 13.67 -1.90 3.89
N ALA A 210 12.75 -1.73 2.92
CA ALA A 210 12.63 -0.49 2.15
C ALA A 210 12.22 0.69 3.03
N VAL A 211 11.24 0.52 3.93
CA VAL A 211 10.87 1.56 4.91
C VAL A 211 12.04 1.89 5.83
N ALA A 212 12.78 0.90 6.32
CA ALA A 212 13.97 1.12 7.15
C ALA A 212 15.09 1.85 6.40
N LEU A 213 15.29 1.57 5.10
CA LEU A 213 16.21 2.31 4.25
C LEU A 213 15.76 3.77 4.12
N LEU A 214 14.49 4.02 3.82
CA LEU A 214 13.94 5.36 3.67
C LEU A 214 13.99 6.19 4.97
N ILE A 215 14.01 5.57 6.13
CA ILE A 215 14.25 6.26 7.40
C ILE A 215 15.70 6.78 7.47
N ARG A 216 16.67 5.97 7.02
CA ARG A 216 18.12 6.29 7.15
C ARG A 216 18.66 7.18 6.03
N GLU A 217 18.26 6.88 4.80
CA GLU A 217 18.81 7.54 3.62
C GLU A 217 18.12 8.87 3.32
N PRO A 218 18.83 9.86 2.76
CA PRO A 218 18.28 11.19 2.48
C PRO A 218 17.38 11.22 1.23
N ILE A 219 16.50 10.23 1.08
CA ILE A 219 15.56 10.12 -0.03
C ILE A 219 14.27 10.83 0.36
N ALA A 220 13.82 11.80 -0.45
CA ALA A 220 12.60 12.58 -0.24
C ALA A 220 11.66 12.49 -1.45
N GLY A 221 10.39 12.88 -1.29
CA GLY A 221 9.37 12.82 -2.34
C GLY A 221 8.79 11.43 -2.55
N ALA A 222 8.20 11.17 -3.72
CA ALA A 222 7.53 9.90 -3.99
C ALA A 222 8.52 8.73 -4.21
N VAL A 223 8.24 7.58 -3.59
CA VAL A 223 9.01 6.34 -3.75
C VAL A 223 8.08 5.15 -3.93
N ASN A 224 8.31 4.37 -4.98
CA ASN A 224 7.54 3.16 -5.26
C ASN A 224 8.03 2.00 -4.37
N LEU A 225 7.14 1.52 -3.50
CA LEU A 225 7.37 0.31 -2.73
C LEU A 225 6.76 -0.87 -3.48
N ALA A 226 7.51 -1.40 -4.44
CA ALA A 226 7.12 -2.51 -5.31
C ALA A 226 8.31 -3.43 -5.54
N ALA A 227 8.07 -4.71 -5.76
CA ALA A 227 9.09 -5.62 -6.28
C ALA A 227 9.46 -5.25 -7.73
N PRO A 228 10.71 -5.49 -8.16
CA PRO A 228 11.18 -5.03 -9.46
C PRO A 228 10.53 -5.72 -10.66
N ASN A 229 9.94 -6.90 -10.47
CA ASN A 229 9.40 -7.74 -11.53
C ASN A 229 7.87 -7.91 -11.40
N PRO A 230 7.05 -6.90 -11.79
CA PRO A 230 5.60 -7.06 -11.85
C PRO A 230 5.24 -8.10 -12.91
N VAL A 231 4.23 -8.93 -12.62
CA VAL A 231 3.83 -10.03 -13.52
C VAL A 231 2.38 -9.88 -13.97
N PRO A 232 2.00 -10.42 -15.16
CA PRO A 232 0.59 -10.50 -15.56
C PRO A 232 -0.24 -11.29 -14.54
N GLN A 233 -1.51 -10.92 -14.35
CA GLN A 233 -2.41 -11.52 -13.36
C GLN A 233 -2.53 -13.05 -13.53
N ARG A 234 -2.59 -13.55 -14.78
CA ARG A 234 -2.62 -15.00 -15.06
C ARG A 234 -1.39 -15.72 -14.51
N GLU A 235 -0.21 -15.12 -14.63
CA GLU A 235 1.03 -15.66 -14.10
C GLU A 235 1.09 -15.52 -12.58
N PHE A 236 0.71 -14.36 -12.05
CA PHE A 236 0.60 -14.12 -10.63
C PHE A 236 -0.23 -15.20 -9.92
N MET A 237 -1.43 -15.50 -10.44
CA MET A 237 -2.30 -16.52 -9.87
C MET A 237 -1.80 -17.95 -10.15
N ARG A 238 -1.13 -18.18 -11.28
CA ARG A 238 -0.50 -19.49 -11.55
C ARG A 238 0.55 -19.83 -10.50
N GLU A 239 1.47 -18.91 -10.22
CA GLU A 239 2.53 -19.12 -9.24
C GLU A 239 1.96 -19.23 -7.82
N LEU A 240 0.95 -18.44 -7.48
CA LEU A 240 0.26 -18.56 -6.19
C LEU A 240 -0.41 -19.94 -6.01
N ARG A 241 -1.09 -20.45 -7.05
CA ARG A 241 -1.66 -21.82 -6.99
C ARG A 241 -0.55 -22.88 -6.85
N ALA A 242 0.55 -22.73 -7.60
CA ALA A 242 1.67 -23.64 -7.50
C ALA A 242 2.24 -23.69 -6.07
N ALA A 243 2.39 -22.55 -5.39
CA ALA A 243 2.81 -22.47 -3.99
C ALA A 243 1.86 -23.23 -3.06
N TRP A 244 0.56 -23.26 -3.35
CA TRP A 244 -0.45 -24.03 -2.61
C TRP A 244 -0.69 -25.45 -3.15
N ARG A 245 0.07 -25.89 -4.18
CA ARG A 245 -0.07 -27.21 -4.83
C ARG A 245 -1.46 -27.43 -5.45
N VAL A 246 -2.09 -26.38 -5.97
CA VAL A 246 -3.37 -26.44 -6.67
C VAL A 246 -3.11 -26.40 -8.18
N PRO A 247 -3.39 -27.49 -8.92
CA PRO A 247 -2.95 -27.62 -10.32
C PRO A 247 -3.72 -26.72 -11.29
N ALA A 248 -5.00 -26.45 -11.00
CA ALA A 248 -5.88 -25.68 -11.88
C ALA A 248 -6.60 -24.56 -11.15
N GLY A 249 -7.02 -23.54 -11.89
CA GLY A 249 -7.87 -22.46 -11.39
C GLY A 249 -8.93 -22.10 -12.41
N LEU A 250 -10.16 -21.98 -11.98
CA LEU A 250 -11.29 -21.59 -12.82
C LEU A 250 -11.09 -20.15 -13.31
N PRO A 251 -11.14 -19.91 -14.63
CA PRO A 251 -11.07 -18.56 -15.18
C PRO A 251 -12.36 -17.81 -14.86
N ALA A 252 -12.25 -16.49 -14.71
CA ALA A 252 -13.39 -15.61 -14.56
C ALA A 252 -13.43 -14.58 -15.70
N THR A 253 -14.59 -14.46 -16.34
CA THR A 253 -14.85 -13.36 -17.26
C THR A 253 -15.06 -12.05 -16.50
N THR A 254 -15.06 -10.92 -17.20
CA THR A 254 -15.28 -9.60 -16.57
C THR A 254 -16.58 -9.57 -15.78
N TRP A 255 -17.70 -10.05 -16.36
CA TRP A 255 -18.99 -10.07 -15.68
C TRP A 255 -19.04 -11.01 -14.47
N MET A 256 -18.33 -12.16 -14.51
CA MET A 256 -18.16 -13.04 -13.34
C MET A 256 -17.36 -12.37 -12.24
N ALA A 257 -16.30 -11.61 -12.60
CA ALA A 257 -15.52 -10.84 -11.66
C ALA A 257 -16.36 -9.73 -11.00
N GLU A 258 -17.27 -9.09 -11.75
CA GLU A 258 -18.21 -8.09 -11.23
C GLU A 258 -19.19 -8.70 -10.23
N ILE A 259 -19.78 -9.85 -10.54
CA ILE A 259 -20.67 -10.57 -9.61
C ILE A 259 -19.88 -11.02 -8.38
N GLY A 260 -18.69 -11.58 -8.57
CA GLY A 260 -17.84 -12.00 -7.46
C GLY A 260 -17.45 -10.83 -6.56
N ALA A 261 -17.01 -9.72 -7.13
CA ALA A 261 -16.69 -8.49 -6.40
C ALA A 261 -17.91 -7.94 -5.65
N PHE A 262 -19.09 -8.00 -6.26
CA PHE A 262 -20.35 -7.65 -5.60
C PHE A 262 -20.64 -8.53 -4.37
N ALA A 263 -20.51 -9.84 -4.51
CA ALA A 263 -20.79 -10.80 -3.45
C ALA A 263 -19.84 -10.65 -2.25
N ILE A 264 -18.55 -10.37 -2.50
CA ILE A 264 -17.54 -10.15 -1.46
C ILE A 264 -17.40 -8.70 -1.03
N ARG A 265 -18.29 -7.81 -1.51
CA ARG A 265 -18.33 -6.38 -1.19
C ARG A 265 -17.04 -5.63 -1.48
N THR A 266 -16.35 -5.98 -2.56
CA THR A 266 -15.17 -5.27 -3.06
C THR A 266 -15.44 -4.62 -4.42
N ASP A 267 -14.43 -4.02 -5.04
CA ASP A 267 -14.54 -3.37 -6.34
C ASP A 267 -13.65 -4.05 -7.38
N THR A 268 -14.10 -4.04 -8.65
CA THR A 268 -13.39 -4.66 -9.76
C THR A 268 -12.14 -3.90 -10.19
N GLU A 269 -11.98 -2.62 -9.83
CA GLU A 269 -10.74 -1.88 -10.08
C GLU A 269 -9.53 -2.60 -9.50
N LEU A 270 -9.67 -3.22 -8.32
CA LEU A 270 -8.58 -3.95 -7.67
C LEU A 270 -8.10 -5.16 -8.50
N LEU A 271 -8.98 -5.72 -9.32
CA LEU A 271 -8.73 -6.93 -10.13
C LEU A 271 -8.36 -6.59 -11.58
N LEU A 272 -8.96 -5.55 -12.16
CA LEU A 272 -8.90 -5.28 -13.60
C LEU A 272 -7.89 -4.19 -13.99
N LYS A 273 -7.56 -3.27 -13.08
CA LYS A 273 -6.59 -2.22 -13.36
C LYS A 273 -5.19 -2.80 -13.48
N SER A 274 -4.54 -2.61 -14.64
CA SER A 274 -3.13 -2.96 -14.83
C SER A 274 -2.25 -2.01 -14.03
N ARG A 275 -1.49 -2.57 -13.10
CA ARG A 275 -0.51 -1.86 -12.27
C ARG A 275 0.86 -2.44 -12.57
N ARG A 276 1.55 -1.87 -13.57
CA ARG A 276 2.92 -2.24 -13.91
C ARG A 276 3.87 -1.21 -13.31
N VAL A 277 4.13 -1.32 -12.01
CA VAL A 277 4.92 -0.36 -11.23
C VAL A 277 6.24 -1.00 -10.83
N VAL A 278 7.32 -0.26 -10.98
CA VAL A 278 8.69 -0.69 -10.64
C VAL A 278 9.37 0.31 -9.70
N PRO A 279 10.31 -0.15 -8.86
CA PRO A 279 10.90 0.65 -7.79
C PRO A 279 12.16 1.39 -8.26
N GLY A 280 12.04 2.34 -9.19
CA GLY A 280 13.18 3.04 -9.81
C GLY A 280 14.13 3.65 -8.79
N ARG A 281 13.60 4.40 -7.83
CA ARG A 281 14.42 5.10 -6.81
C ARG A 281 15.03 4.16 -5.78
N LEU A 282 14.36 3.07 -5.39
CA LEU A 282 14.98 2.06 -4.53
C LEU A 282 16.13 1.35 -5.24
N GLN A 283 15.98 1.02 -6.53
CA GLN A 283 17.05 0.42 -7.32
C GLN A 283 18.24 1.39 -7.49
N GLN A 284 17.98 2.66 -7.79
CA GLN A 284 19.03 3.70 -7.86
C GLN A 284 19.78 3.88 -6.54
N ALA A 285 19.08 3.69 -5.41
CA ALA A 285 19.68 3.72 -4.07
C ALA A 285 20.42 2.41 -3.69
N GLY A 286 20.53 1.46 -4.60
CA GLY A 286 21.20 0.17 -4.35
C GLY A 286 20.42 -0.77 -3.44
N PHE A 287 19.09 -0.63 -3.34
CA PHE A 287 18.28 -1.53 -2.53
C PHE A 287 18.24 -2.95 -3.13
N GLU A 288 18.71 -3.92 -2.39
CA GLU A 288 18.68 -5.33 -2.78
C GLU A 288 17.41 -6.00 -2.27
N PHE A 289 16.58 -6.51 -3.18
CA PHE A 289 15.37 -7.23 -2.85
C PHE A 289 15.69 -8.68 -2.46
N HIS A 290 15.15 -9.16 -1.33
CA HIS A 290 15.21 -10.58 -0.97
C HIS A 290 14.26 -11.42 -1.84
N PHE A 291 13.14 -10.81 -2.24
CA PHE A 291 12.12 -11.46 -3.07
C PHE A 291 11.84 -10.61 -4.33
N PRO A 292 12.76 -10.59 -5.31
CA PRO A 292 12.55 -9.83 -6.54
C PRO A 292 11.51 -10.45 -7.48
N ASN A 293 11.26 -11.78 -7.37
CA ASN A 293 10.37 -12.53 -8.24
C ASN A 293 9.17 -13.10 -7.47
N TRP A 294 8.01 -13.09 -8.09
CA TRP A 294 6.77 -13.51 -7.45
C TRP A 294 6.75 -15.00 -7.06
N ARG A 295 7.38 -15.88 -7.85
CA ARG A 295 7.41 -17.32 -7.57
C ARG A 295 7.98 -17.61 -6.19
N GLU A 296 9.18 -17.10 -5.90
CA GLU A 296 9.89 -17.31 -4.64
C GLU A 296 9.14 -16.63 -3.48
N ALA A 297 8.61 -15.43 -3.72
CA ALA A 297 7.80 -14.69 -2.75
C ALA A 297 6.54 -15.48 -2.36
N ALA A 298 5.78 -15.97 -3.35
CA ALA A 298 4.55 -16.74 -3.11
C ALA A 298 4.83 -18.05 -2.36
N GLN A 299 5.93 -18.74 -2.66
CA GLN A 299 6.35 -19.94 -1.95
C GLN A 299 6.67 -19.65 -0.49
N ASN A 300 7.52 -18.67 -0.22
CA ASN A 300 7.89 -18.27 1.15
C ASN A 300 6.65 -17.86 1.96
N LEU A 301 5.79 -17.01 1.41
CA LEU A 301 4.57 -16.57 2.09
C LEU A 301 3.61 -17.73 2.36
N ALA A 302 3.46 -18.68 1.43
CA ALA A 302 2.62 -19.86 1.61
C ALA A 302 3.18 -20.80 2.69
N GLU A 303 4.50 -20.98 2.77
CA GLU A 303 5.17 -21.76 3.82
C GLU A 303 5.01 -21.13 5.19
N ARG A 304 5.19 -19.82 5.31
CA ARG A 304 5.00 -19.07 6.56
C ARG A 304 3.54 -19.02 7.02
N ARG A 305 2.60 -19.30 6.13
CA ARG A 305 1.17 -19.30 6.39
C ARG A 305 0.62 -20.68 6.79
N ARG A 306 1.28 -21.79 6.44
CA ARG A 306 0.91 -23.16 6.83
C ARG A 306 1.08 -23.41 8.32
#